data_01f7f04ed29d55a8d2faa38d22888377
#
_entry.id   01f7f04ed29d55a8d2faa38d22888377
#
_cell.length_a   1.000
_cell.length_b   1.000
_cell.length_c   1.000
_cell.angle_alpha   90.00
_cell.angle_beta   90.00
_cell.angle_gamma   90.00
#
_symmetry.space_group_name_H-M   'P 1'
#
loop_
_entity.id
_entity.type
_entity.pdbx_description
1 polymer ?
#
loop_
_entity_poly.entity_id
_entity_poly.type
_entity_poly.pdbx_seq_one_letter_code
_entity_poly.pdbx_strand_id
1 'polypeptide(L)'
;MEKEILSNPILWSPSNERIKSSQMFMFLQNINAKYDLNLDSFSELHNWSIKNKSEFWSSIWDFFKIIGSKGTEPYIEPENKMPGSKFFPNGSVNYAENMLSGDTSGPAIIFKSEDKVRKEVSWKDLKSQVASLANFLKKEGVVKGDRIAAYMPNVPETVIMMLAASSIGAIFSSASPDFGVDGVLDRFGQIEPKILLTTDGYWYNGKEVNITNKVIEVVKALPSLQSVIISPLLDVNTEYNDSKFIQYSDLQEKFFTENIVFEALSLDDPLYLSLIHISEPTRQAEISYAVFCLKKK
;
A
#
# COMPACT_ATOMS: atom_id res chain seq x y z
N MET A 1 -27.60 19.87 37.80
CA MET A 1 -27.00 20.82 36.85
C MET A 1 -26.51 19.98 35.67
N GLU A 2 -27.37 19.81 34.68
CA GLU A 2 -26.98 19.22 33.37
C GLU A 2 -26.02 20.18 32.70
N LYS A 3 -24.82 19.73 32.38
CA LYS A 3 -23.91 20.48 31.51
C LYS A 3 -24.53 20.51 30.13
N GLU A 4 -25.05 21.67 29.70
CA GLU A 4 -25.30 21.96 28.30
C GLU A 4 -24.03 21.67 27.53
N ILE A 5 -24.06 20.61 26.73
CA ILE A 5 -23.04 20.37 25.72
C ILE A 5 -23.24 21.47 24.68
N LEU A 6 -22.42 22.52 24.76
CA LEU A 6 -22.34 23.58 23.76
C LEU A 6 -22.06 22.88 22.41
N SER A 7 -23.08 22.73 21.59
CA SER A 7 -22.90 22.28 20.22
C SER A 7 -22.08 23.34 19.48
N ASN A 8 -20.87 22.99 19.09
CA ASN A 8 -20.05 23.88 18.28
C ASN A 8 -20.83 24.27 17.02
N PRO A 9 -20.84 25.55 16.63
CA PRO A 9 -21.53 25.96 15.42
C PRO A 9 -20.93 25.28 14.19
N ILE A 10 -21.78 24.89 13.25
CA ILE A 10 -21.33 24.36 11.96
C ILE A 10 -20.61 25.49 11.21
N LEU A 11 -19.30 25.33 11.01
CA LEU A 11 -18.45 26.33 10.33
C LEU A 11 -18.59 26.25 8.80
N TRP A 12 -18.94 25.09 8.27
CA TRP A 12 -19.10 24.86 6.83
C TRP A 12 -20.02 23.66 6.59
N SER A 13 -20.83 23.71 5.53
CA SER A 13 -21.54 22.56 5.00
C SER A 13 -21.49 22.56 3.46
N PRO A 14 -21.48 21.39 2.81
CA PRO A 14 -21.47 21.32 1.36
C PRO A 14 -22.79 21.80 0.77
N SER A 15 -22.74 22.37 -0.45
CA SER A 15 -23.95 22.67 -1.21
C SER A 15 -24.69 21.39 -1.62
N ASN A 16 -26.00 21.49 -1.87
CA ASN A 16 -26.81 20.37 -2.35
C ASN A 16 -26.27 19.79 -3.68
N GLU A 17 -25.74 20.63 -4.56
CA GLU A 17 -25.14 20.21 -5.81
C GLU A 17 -23.89 19.35 -5.56
N ARG A 18 -23.01 19.79 -4.65
CA ARG A 18 -21.81 19.04 -4.25
C ARG A 18 -22.17 17.71 -3.59
N ILE A 19 -23.23 17.68 -2.76
CA ILE A 19 -23.73 16.42 -2.17
C ILE A 19 -24.15 15.46 -3.27
N LYS A 20 -25.04 15.91 -4.18
CA LYS A 20 -25.60 15.06 -5.25
C LYS A 20 -24.56 14.57 -6.26
N SER A 21 -23.48 15.31 -6.47
CA SER A 21 -22.37 14.90 -7.35
C SER A 21 -21.33 14.01 -6.67
N SER A 22 -21.47 13.74 -5.37
CA SER A 22 -20.51 12.91 -4.64
C SER A 22 -20.69 11.42 -4.93
N GLN A 23 -19.59 10.66 -4.91
CA GLN A 23 -19.61 9.20 -5.01
C GLN A 23 -20.44 8.54 -3.90
N MET A 24 -20.44 9.15 -2.71
CA MET A 24 -21.23 8.67 -1.57
C MET A 24 -22.73 8.75 -1.86
N PHE A 25 -23.20 9.86 -2.45
CA PHE A 25 -24.62 10.00 -2.83
C PHE A 25 -24.99 9.04 -3.97
N MET A 26 -24.13 8.89 -4.97
CA MET A 26 -24.36 7.93 -6.07
C MET A 26 -24.42 6.49 -5.52
N PHE A 27 -23.56 6.13 -4.58
CA PHE A 27 -23.59 4.82 -3.93
C PHE A 27 -24.87 4.63 -3.11
N LEU A 28 -25.30 5.64 -2.35
CA LEU A 28 -26.56 5.61 -1.60
C LEU A 28 -27.76 5.37 -2.53
N GLN A 29 -27.83 6.06 -3.69
CA GLN A 29 -28.88 5.83 -4.69
C GLN A 29 -28.80 4.41 -5.29
N ASN A 30 -27.60 3.88 -5.50
CA ASN A 30 -27.42 2.51 -5.96
C ASN A 30 -27.95 1.49 -4.94
N ILE A 31 -27.67 1.69 -3.64
CA ILE A 31 -28.19 0.88 -2.56
C ILE A 31 -29.71 0.93 -2.49
N ASN A 32 -30.29 2.14 -2.56
CA ASN A 32 -31.75 2.30 -2.57
C ASN A 32 -32.39 1.53 -3.71
N ALA A 33 -31.85 1.66 -4.91
CA ALA A 33 -32.39 0.99 -6.09
C ALA A 33 -32.24 -0.55 -6.02
N LYS A 34 -31.11 -1.02 -5.50
CA LYS A 34 -30.81 -2.47 -5.44
C LYS A 34 -31.65 -3.22 -4.39
N TYR A 35 -31.94 -2.57 -3.26
CA TYR A 35 -32.58 -3.21 -2.11
C TYR A 35 -33.97 -2.65 -1.78
N ASP A 36 -34.54 -1.85 -2.68
CA ASP A 36 -35.86 -1.19 -2.52
C ASP A 36 -35.96 -0.40 -1.19
N LEU A 37 -34.98 0.48 -0.95
CA LEU A 37 -34.86 1.29 0.25
C LEU A 37 -35.06 2.77 -0.06
N ASN A 38 -35.27 3.58 0.99
CA ASN A 38 -35.42 5.03 0.90
C ASN A 38 -34.49 5.74 1.89
N LEU A 39 -33.20 5.36 1.88
CA LEU A 39 -32.17 6.03 2.69
C LEU A 39 -31.91 7.42 2.10
N ASP A 40 -31.83 8.44 2.94
CA ASP A 40 -31.64 9.83 2.50
C ASP A 40 -30.39 10.49 3.11
N SER A 41 -29.74 9.86 4.07
CA SER A 41 -28.59 10.38 4.79
C SER A 41 -27.43 9.40 4.92
N PHE A 42 -26.24 9.95 5.15
CA PHE A 42 -25.05 9.14 5.49
C PHE A 42 -25.31 8.29 6.74
N SER A 43 -25.97 8.83 7.75
CA SER A 43 -26.25 8.11 9.01
C SER A 43 -27.14 6.89 8.77
N GLU A 44 -28.13 6.99 7.90
CA GLU A 44 -28.98 5.86 7.54
C GLU A 44 -28.23 4.81 6.73
N LEU A 45 -27.42 5.24 5.73
CA LEU A 45 -26.58 4.34 4.98
C LEU A 45 -25.58 3.62 5.91
N HIS A 46 -24.95 4.33 6.84
CA HIS A 46 -24.06 3.73 7.83
C HIS A 46 -24.80 2.72 8.73
N ASN A 47 -25.98 3.09 9.25
CA ASN A 47 -26.79 2.18 10.06
C ASN A 47 -27.21 0.93 9.29
N TRP A 48 -27.54 1.07 8.01
CA TRP A 48 -27.83 -0.07 7.14
C TRP A 48 -26.58 -0.92 6.91
N SER A 49 -25.43 -0.33 6.64
CA SER A 49 -24.19 -1.04 6.35
C SER A 49 -23.70 -1.93 7.50
N ILE A 50 -23.88 -1.50 8.75
CA ILE A 50 -23.49 -2.32 9.92
C ILE A 50 -24.46 -3.45 10.23
N LYS A 51 -25.71 -3.35 9.77
CA LYS A 51 -26.72 -4.40 9.91
C LYS A 51 -26.72 -5.41 8.76
N ASN A 52 -26.30 -4.98 7.56
CA ASN A 52 -26.30 -5.76 6.33
C ASN A 52 -24.88 -5.77 5.72
N LYS A 53 -23.91 -6.27 6.49
CA LYS A 53 -22.48 -6.18 6.15
C LYS A 53 -22.15 -6.91 4.84
N SER A 54 -22.73 -8.09 4.65
CA SER A 54 -22.50 -8.91 3.45
C SER A 54 -22.98 -8.20 2.18
N GLU A 55 -24.20 -7.66 2.22
CA GLU A 55 -24.82 -6.91 1.14
C GLU A 55 -24.08 -5.60 0.86
N PHE A 56 -23.66 -4.91 1.93
CA PHE A 56 -22.90 -3.68 1.83
C PHE A 56 -21.57 -3.89 1.10
N TRP A 57 -20.76 -4.85 1.54
CA TRP A 57 -19.45 -5.10 0.92
C TRP A 57 -19.57 -5.69 -0.48
N SER A 58 -20.57 -6.54 -0.73
CA SER A 58 -20.88 -6.98 -2.09
C SER A 58 -21.27 -5.82 -3.01
N SER A 59 -22.01 -4.85 -2.48
CA SER A 59 -22.40 -3.65 -3.24
C SER A 59 -21.23 -2.70 -3.49
N ILE A 60 -20.30 -2.56 -2.54
CA ILE A 60 -19.02 -1.85 -2.75
C ILE A 60 -18.24 -2.49 -3.90
N TRP A 61 -18.12 -3.82 -3.91
CA TRP A 61 -17.44 -4.54 -4.98
C TRP A 61 -18.02 -4.22 -6.36
N ASP A 62 -19.35 -4.29 -6.48
CA ASP A 62 -20.04 -4.05 -7.74
C ASP A 62 -19.97 -2.58 -8.19
N PHE A 63 -20.22 -1.66 -7.25
CA PHE A 63 -20.25 -0.23 -7.53
C PHE A 63 -18.89 0.31 -8.01
N PHE A 64 -17.81 -0.11 -7.37
CA PHE A 64 -16.45 0.26 -7.75
C PHE A 64 -15.84 -0.65 -8.83
N LYS A 65 -16.59 -1.65 -9.30
CA LYS A 65 -16.15 -2.59 -10.34
C LYS A 65 -14.80 -3.21 -10.01
N ILE A 66 -14.66 -3.73 -8.78
CA ILE A 66 -13.42 -4.36 -8.33
C ILE A 66 -13.07 -5.52 -9.26
N ILE A 67 -11.86 -5.51 -9.78
CA ILE A 67 -11.31 -6.57 -10.64
C ILE A 67 -10.91 -7.75 -9.75
N GLY A 68 -11.49 -8.92 -10.04
CA GLY A 68 -11.28 -10.13 -9.27
C GLY A 68 -12.55 -10.99 -9.23
N SER A 69 -12.57 -11.97 -8.34
CA SER A 69 -13.74 -12.83 -8.09
C SER A 69 -14.27 -12.60 -6.69
N LYS A 70 -15.55 -12.27 -6.54
CA LYS A 70 -16.19 -12.23 -5.21
C LYS A 70 -16.32 -13.62 -4.57
N GLY A 71 -16.23 -14.67 -5.37
CA GLY A 71 -16.60 -16.02 -4.93
C GLY A 71 -18.11 -16.15 -4.74
N THR A 72 -18.48 -17.12 -3.93
CA THR A 72 -19.89 -17.41 -3.54
C THR A 72 -20.20 -16.86 -2.16
N GLU A 73 -21.47 -16.58 -1.89
CA GLU A 73 -21.94 -16.27 -0.54
C GLU A 73 -21.63 -17.40 0.45
N PRO A 74 -21.42 -17.08 1.73
CA PRO A 74 -21.52 -15.76 2.36
C PRO A 74 -20.28 -14.89 2.05
N TYR A 75 -20.48 -13.57 1.84
CA TYR A 75 -19.37 -12.64 1.59
C TYR A 75 -18.65 -12.17 2.85
N ILE A 76 -19.18 -12.50 4.05
CA ILE A 76 -18.50 -12.32 5.35
C ILE A 76 -18.81 -13.52 6.22
N GLU A 77 -17.77 -14.14 6.79
CA GLU A 77 -17.93 -15.30 7.66
C GLU A 77 -16.83 -15.35 8.75
N PRO A 78 -17.21 -15.52 10.03
CA PRO A 78 -18.53 -15.22 10.63
C PRO A 78 -18.77 -13.71 10.73
N GLU A 79 -19.99 -13.25 10.48
CA GLU A 79 -20.32 -11.81 10.38
C GLU A 79 -20.06 -10.99 11.65
N ASN A 80 -20.15 -11.61 12.82
CA ASN A 80 -20.16 -10.90 14.11
C ASN A 80 -18.90 -11.15 14.95
N LYS A 81 -17.83 -11.64 14.35
CA LYS A 81 -16.56 -11.85 15.04
C LYS A 81 -15.59 -10.72 14.76
N MET A 82 -14.96 -10.19 15.82
CA MET A 82 -13.97 -9.16 15.72
C MET A 82 -12.90 -9.32 16.80
N PRO A 83 -11.65 -9.61 16.43
CA PRO A 83 -11.17 -9.95 15.09
C PRO A 83 -11.57 -11.37 14.66
N GLY A 84 -11.46 -11.66 13.37
CA GLY A 84 -11.56 -13.02 12.82
C GLY A 84 -12.70 -13.24 11.83
N SER A 85 -13.46 -12.18 11.46
CA SER A 85 -14.32 -12.22 10.28
C SER A 85 -13.48 -12.23 9.01
N LYS A 86 -13.81 -13.09 8.07
CA LYS A 86 -13.21 -13.15 6.73
C LYS A 86 -14.15 -12.49 5.74
N PHE A 87 -13.60 -11.59 4.94
CA PHE A 87 -14.33 -10.91 3.88
C PHE A 87 -14.09 -11.66 2.57
N PHE A 88 -15.15 -11.95 1.83
CA PHE A 88 -15.12 -12.72 0.60
C PHE A 88 -14.25 -13.99 0.73
N PRO A 89 -14.60 -14.93 1.62
CA PRO A 89 -13.74 -16.06 1.96
C PRO A 89 -13.43 -16.97 0.77
N ASN A 90 -14.29 -16.96 -0.26
CA ASN A 90 -14.12 -17.71 -1.51
C ASN A 90 -13.72 -16.78 -2.69
N GLY A 91 -13.37 -15.54 -2.39
CA GLY A 91 -13.00 -14.53 -3.37
C GLY A 91 -11.50 -14.50 -3.67
N SER A 92 -11.16 -13.82 -4.75
CA SER A 92 -9.77 -13.51 -5.09
C SER A 92 -9.65 -12.12 -5.72
N VAL A 93 -8.57 -11.43 -5.41
CA VAL A 93 -8.29 -10.08 -5.89
C VAL A 93 -6.78 -9.87 -5.98
N ASN A 94 -6.35 -8.95 -6.84
CA ASN A 94 -4.99 -8.43 -6.77
C ASN A 94 -5.04 -6.92 -6.58
N TYR A 95 -4.36 -6.42 -5.55
CA TYR A 95 -4.34 -5.00 -5.24
C TYR A 95 -3.72 -4.17 -6.36
N ALA A 96 -2.57 -4.60 -6.89
CA ALA A 96 -1.87 -3.88 -7.97
C ALA A 96 -2.71 -3.82 -9.25
N GLU A 97 -3.43 -4.89 -9.60
CA GLU A 97 -4.32 -4.92 -10.76
C GLU A 97 -5.40 -3.84 -10.67
N ASN A 98 -6.04 -3.73 -9.52
CA ASN A 98 -7.06 -2.71 -9.28
C ASN A 98 -6.48 -1.30 -9.29
N MET A 99 -5.33 -1.07 -8.66
CA MET A 99 -4.68 0.24 -8.63
C MET A 99 -4.21 0.70 -10.01
N LEU A 100 -3.82 -0.23 -10.88
CA LEU A 100 -3.32 0.06 -12.23
C LEU A 100 -4.43 0.11 -13.31
N SER A 101 -5.69 -0.20 -12.96
CA SER A 101 -6.83 -0.22 -13.89
C SER A 101 -7.55 1.12 -14.07
N GLY A 102 -7.21 2.15 -13.28
CA GLY A 102 -7.92 3.43 -13.23
C GLY A 102 -7.85 4.27 -14.50
N ASP A 103 -8.50 5.41 -14.46
CA ASP A 103 -8.47 6.43 -15.52
C ASP A 103 -7.02 6.87 -15.79
N THR A 104 -6.64 6.82 -17.06
CA THR A 104 -5.27 7.12 -17.51
C THR A 104 -5.14 8.50 -18.15
N SER A 105 -6.10 9.41 -17.93
CA SER A 105 -6.16 10.73 -18.58
C SER A 105 -5.16 11.76 -18.05
N GLY A 106 -4.51 11.51 -16.92
CA GLY A 106 -3.54 12.42 -16.30
C GLY A 106 -2.24 11.73 -15.90
N PRO A 107 -1.37 12.40 -15.15
CA PRO A 107 -0.21 11.76 -14.55
C PRO A 107 -0.67 10.76 -13.47
N ALA A 108 -0.02 9.60 -13.43
CA ALA A 108 -0.26 8.59 -12.39
C ALA A 108 0.34 9.01 -11.04
N ILE A 109 1.55 9.58 -11.07
CA ILE A 109 2.25 10.07 -9.88
C ILE A 109 2.81 11.45 -10.15
N ILE A 110 2.58 12.39 -9.24
CA ILE A 110 3.24 13.69 -9.21
C ILE A 110 4.10 13.72 -7.95
N PHE A 111 5.41 13.77 -8.14
CA PHE A 111 6.38 13.85 -7.07
C PHE A 111 7.01 15.22 -7.01
N LYS A 112 7.16 15.73 -5.80
CA LYS A 112 7.92 16.97 -5.53
C LYS A 112 8.73 16.79 -4.25
N SER A 113 10.04 16.98 -4.35
CA SER A 113 10.94 17.02 -3.20
C SER A 113 11.44 18.44 -2.99
N GLU A 114 10.85 19.12 -2.01
CA GLU A 114 11.09 20.54 -1.72
C GLU A 114 11.05 21.40 -3.00
N ASP A 115 12.13 22.13 -3.28
CA ASP A 115 12.35 22.91 -4.51
C ASP A 115 13.37 22.24 -5.47
N LYS A 116 13.85 21.04 -5.14
CA LYS A 116 14.97 20.37 -5.83
C LYS A 116 14.52 19.51 -6.99
N VAL A 117 13.48 18.71 -6.78
CA VAL A 117 13.02 17.75 -7.79
C VAL A 117 11.51 17.85 -7.96
N ARG A 118 11.06 17.92 -9.21
CA ARG A 118 9.68 17.69 -9.62
C ARG A 118 9.66 16.65 -10.74
N LYS A 119 8.92 15.59 -10.55
CA LYS A 119 8.79 14.49 -11.52
C LYS A 119 7.32 14.13 -11.67
N GLU A 120 6.89 13.90 -12.90
CA GLU A 120 5.58 13.35 -13.22
C GLU A 120 5.78 12.00 -13.90
N VAL A 121 5.07 11.00 -13.43
CA VAL A 121 5.10 9.64 -14.00
C VAL A 121 3.77 9.41 -14.68
N SER A 122 3.80 9.10 -15.98
CA SER A 122 2.58 8.75 -16.72
C SER A 122 2.07 7.35 -16.31
N TRP A 123 0.79 7.06 -16.58
CA TRP A 123 0.24 5.73 -16.37
C TRP A 123 0.97 4.65 -17.18
N LYS A 124 1.39 5.00 -18.40
CA LYS A 124 2.17 4.09 -19.25
C LYS A 124 3.51 3.76 -18.59
N ASP A 125 4.24 4.78 -18.14
CA ASP A 125 5.54 4.58 -17.49
C ASP A 125 5.41 3.86 -16.17
N LEU A 126 4.38 4.18 -15.37
CA LEU A 126 4.09 3.45 -14.13
C LEU A 126 3.88 1.96 -14.40
N LYS A 127 3.01 1.61 -15.34
CA LYS A 127 2.75 0.21 -15.71
C LYS A 127 4.01 -0.50 -16.21
N SER A 128 4.78 0.13 -17.08
CA SER A 128 6.02 -0.42 -17.61
C SER A 128 7.06 -0.67 -16.51
N GLN A 129 7.26 0.29 -15.61
CA GLN A 129 8.22 0.15 -14.52
C GLN A 129 7.78 -0.92 -13.51
N VAL A 130 6.49 -0.99 -13.19
CA VAL A 130 5.94 -2.07 -12.35
C VAL A 130 6.13 -3.43 -13.00
N ALA A 131 5.88 -3.56 -14.30
CA ALA A 131 6.07 -4.80 -15.04
C ALA A 131 7.52 -5.27 -15.01
N SER A 132 8.46 -4.35 -15.28
CA SER A 132 9.91 -4.64 -15.26
C SER A 132 10.37 -5.12 -13.88
N LEU A 133 9.96 -4.44 -12.81
CA LEU A 133 10.30 -4.86 -11.45
C LEU A 133 9.65 -6.18 -11.06
N ALA A 134 8.38 -6.40 -11.39
CA ALA A 134 7.71 -7.68 -11.14
C ALA A 134 8.42 -8.85 -11.84
N ASN A 135 8.87 -8.62 -13.08
CA ASN A 135 9.67 -9.60 -13.84
C ASN A 135 11.03 -9.87 -13.16
N PHE A 136 11.72 -8.82 -12.72
CA PHE A 136 12.96 -8.96 -11.94
C PHE A 136 12.72 -9.77 -10.66
N LEU A 137 11.72 -9.40 -9.85
CA LEU A 137 11.42 -10.10 -8.58
C LEU A 137 11.18 -11.60 -8.81
N LYS A 138 10.42 -11.96 -9.86
CA LYS A 138 10.21 -13.37 -10.24
C LYS A 138 11.51 -14.07 -10.63
N LYS A 139 12.42 -13.41 -11.34
CA LYS A 139 13.73 -13.95 -11.73
C LYS A 139 14.65 -14.16 -10.54
N GLU A 140 14.56 -13.29 -9.53
CA GLU A 140 15.26 -13.46 -8.24
C GLU A 140 14.61 -14.52 -7.33
N GLY A 141 13.60 -15.26 -7.81
CA GLY A 141 12.95 -16.32 -7.04
C GLY A 141 12.02 -15.82 -5.94
N VAL A 142 11.52 -14.59 -6.05
CA VAL A 142 10.48 -14.08 -5.15
C VAL A 142 9.16 -14.75 -5.48
N VAL A 143 8.52 -15.28 -4.46
CA VAL A 143 7.22 -15.95 -4.54
C VAL A 143 6.21 -15.31 -3.60
N LYS A 144 4.94 -15.68 -3.74
CA LYS A 144 3.85 -15.24 -2.84
C LYS A 144 4.25 -15.46 -1.37
N GLY A 145 4.05 -14.43 -0.55
CA GLY A 145 4.35 -14.43 0.88
C GLY A 145 5.80 -14.04 1.23
N ASP A 146 6.71 -13.92 0.25
CA ASP A 146 8.03 -13.34 0.49
C ASP A 146 7.95 -11.85 0.82
N ARG A 147 8.90 -11.34 1.60
CA ARG A 147 8.91 -9.93 2.04
C ARG A 147 9.89 -9.12 1.22
N ILE A 148 9.41 -7.99 0.77
CA ILE A 148 10.17 -6.95 0.07
C ILE A 148 10.21 -5.72 0.97
N ALA A 149 11.38 -5.21 1.28
CA ALA A 149 11.54 -4.03 2.10
C ALA A 149 11.97 -2.80 1.27
N ALA A 150 11.56 -1.63 1.71
CA ALA A 150 12.03 -0.35 1.18
C ALA A 150 12.53 0.55 2.32
N TYR A 151 13.81 0.94 2.26
CA TYR A 151 14.40 1.96 3.11
C TYR A 151 14.56 3.22 2.27
N MET A 152 13.44 3.94 2.13
CA MET A 152 13.25 4.93 1.06
C MET A 152 12.51 6.16 1.57
N PRO A 153 12.78 7.33 1.00
CA PRO A 153 11.88 8.48 1.10
C PRO A 153 10.60 8.21 0.29
N ASN A 154 9.66 9.13 0.38
CA ASN A 154 8.39 9.04 -0.32
C ASN A 154 8.52 9.46 -1.80
N VAL A 155 9.16 8.61 -2.60
CA VAL A 155 9.44 8.81 -4.03
C VAL A 155 8.64 7.83 -4.91
N PRO A 156 8.49 8.09 -6.22
CA PRO A 156 7.74 7.22 -7.13
C PRO A 156 8.20 5.77 -7.11
N GLU A 157 9.49 5.53 -7.02
CA GLU A 157 10.11 4.20 -7.05
C GLU A 157 9.65 3.33 -5.86
N THR A 158 9.33 3.95 -4.71
CA THR A 158 8.76 3.24 -3.55
C THR A 158 7.35 2.71 -3.87
N VAL A 159 6.51 3.52 -4.53
CA VAL A 159 5.17 3.11 -4.96
C VAL A 159 5.26 2.04 -6.05
N ILE A 160 6.16 2.20 -7.01
CA ILE A 160 6.37 1.24 -8.10
C ILE A 160 6.79 -0.12 -7.54
N MET A 161 7.72 -0.15 -6.57
CA MET A 161 8.13 -1.40 -5.92
C MET A 161 6.98 -2.05 -5.14
N MET A 162 6.19 -1.28 -4.42
CA MET A 162 5.01 -1.78 -3.71
C MET A 162 4.02 -2.45 -4.68
N LEU A 163 3.75 -1.82 -5.82
CA LEU A 163 2.86 -2.37 -6.84
C LEU A 163 3.46 -3.61 -7.51
N ALA A 164 4.77 -3.63 -7.78
CA ALA A 164 5.45 -4.80 -8.31
C ALA A 164 5.41 -5.98 -7.34
N ALA A 165 5.71 -5.76 -6.06
CA ALA A 165 5.63 -6.78 -5.02
C ALA A 165 4.20 -7.35 -4.90
N SER A 166 3.20 -6.47 -4.79
CA SER A 166 1.80 -6.89 -4.64
C SER A 166 1.24 -7.57 -5.90
N SER A 167 1.72 -7.25 -7.10
CA SER A 167 1.29 -7.94 -8.32
C SER A 167 1.58 -9.44 -8.30
N ILE A 168 2.67 -9.84 -7.66
CA ILE A 168 3.12 -11.23 -7.53
C ILE A 168 2.78 -11.88 -6.18
N GLY A 169 2.02 -11.20 -5.32
CA GLY A 169 1.64 -11.69 -3.99
C GLY A 169 2.76 -11.65 -2.95
N ALA A 170 3.84 -10.92 -3.21
CA ALA A 170 4.84 -10.64 -2.20
C ALA A 170 4.36 -9.54 -1.24
N ILE A 171 4.84 -9.58 -0.01
CA ILE A 171 4.43 -8.68 1.08
C ILE A 171 5.40 -7.50 1.13
N PHE A 172 4.88 -6.29 1.07
CA PHE A 172 5.70 -5.08 1.11
C PHE A 172 5.80 -4.50 2.51
N SER A 173 6.96 -3.91 2.82
CA SER A 173 7.18 -3.12 4.04
C SER A 173 8.11 -1.96 3.74
N SER A 174 7.90 -0.81 4.38
CA SER A 174 8.80 0.33 4.19
C SER A 174 9.14 1.04 5.50
N ALA A 175 10.32 1.65 5.52
CA ALA A 175 10.82 2.50 6.59
C ALA A 175 11.37 3.81 6.01
N SER A 176 11.15 4.92 6.73
CA SER A 176 11.73 6.22 6.37
C SER A 176 13.25 6.20 6.50
N PRO A 177 14.00 6.86 5.61
CA PRO A 177 15.45 7.00 5.68
C PRO A 177 15.92 7.83 6.90
N ASP A 178 14.99 8.45 7.64
CA ASP A 178 15.29 9.15 8.88
C ASP A 178 15.68 8.20 10.01
N PHE A 179 15.22 6.94 9.97
CA PHE A 179 15.60 5.95 10.98
C PHE A 179 17.11 5.70 10.97
N GLY A 180 17.68 5.53 12.17
CA GLY A 180 19.04 5.01 12.33
C GLY A 180 19.12 3.52 12.01
N VAL A 181 20.34 3.01 11.90
CA VAL A 181 20.61 1.59 11.56
C VAL A 181 19.85 0.65 12.50
N ASP A 182 19.97 0.84 13.83
CA ASP A 182 19.29 0.00 14.82
C ASP A 182 17.78 -0.01 14.63
N GLY A 183 17.19 1.16 14.36
CA GLY A 183 15.75 1.28 14.13
C GLY A 183 15.28 0.57 12.86
N VAL A 184 16.11 0.49 11.83
CA VAL A 184 15.83 -0.29 10.60
C VAL A 184 15.99 -1.78 10.85
N LEU A 185 17.06 -2.17 11.56
CA LEU A 185 17.34 -3.58 11.90
C LEU A 185 16.26 -4.17 12.82
N ASP A 186 15.81 -3.42 13.81
CA ASP A 186 14.69 -3.83 14.67
C ASP A 186 13.43 -4.18 13.87
N ARG A 187 13.23 -3.50 12.76
CA ARG A 187 12.07 -3.68 11.89
C ARG A 187 12.29 -4.79 10.86
N PHE A 188 13.26 -4.58 10.00
CA PHE A 188 13.49 -5.50 8.88
C PHE A 188 14.06 -6.84 9.32
N GLY A 189 14.82 -6.89 10.43
CA GLY A 189 15.29 -8.14 11.02
C GLY A 189 14.16 -9.09 11.46
N GLN A 190 12.99 -8.56 11.81
CA GLN A 190 11.82 -9.38 12.19
C GLN A 190 11.10 -10.00 11.01
N ILE A 191 11.16 -9.36 9.83
CA ILE A 191 10.43 -9.79 8.63
C ILE A 191 11.34 -10.53 7.64
N GLU A 192 12.67 -10.48 7.81
CA GLU A 192 13.64 -11.17 6.98
C GLU A 192 13.40 -10.96 5.48
N PRO A 193 13.49 -9.71 4.96
CA PRO A 193 13.18 -9.44 3.56
C PRO A 193 14.21 -10.10 2.63
N LYS A 194 13.75 -10.56 1.46
CA LYS A 194 14.63 -11.06 0.39
C LYS A 194 15.26 -9.93 -0.42
N ILE A 195 14.51 -8.88 -0.68
CA ILE A 195 14.93 -7.75 -1.50
C ILE A 195 14.78 -6.47 -0.69
N LEU A 196 15.76 -5.58 -0.83
CA LEU A 196 15.72 -4.22 -0.28
C LEU A 196 15.78 -3.21 -1.41
N LEU A 197 14.82 -2.29 -1.47
CA LEU A 197 14.93 -1.05 -2.25
C LEU A 197 15.45 0.05 -1.35
N THR A 198 16.46 0.81 -1.79
CA THR A 198 17.02 1.93 -1.03
C THR A 198 17.54 3.04 -1.96
N THR A 199 18.03 4.11 -1.36
CA THR A 199 18.55 5.30 -2.05
C THR A 199 19.92 5.69 -1.48
N ASP A 200 20.60 6.58 -2.16
CA ASP A 200 21.87 7.22 -1.71
C ASP A 200 21.62 8.31 -0.65
N GLY A 201 20.44 8.93 -0.65
CA GLY A 201 20.09 9.99 0.28
C GLY A 201 18.80 10.71 -0.07
N TYR A 202 18.55 11.83 0.60
CA TYR A 202 17.35 12.66 0.40
C TYR A 202 17.61 14.10 0.85
N TRP A 203 16.72 15.03 0.44
CA TRP A 203 16.74 16.41 0.95
C TRP A 203 15.81 16.54 2.14
N TYR A 204 16.28 17.25 3.16
CA TYR A 204 15.50 17.63 4.31
C TYR A 204 15.87 19.04 4.78
N ASN A 205 14.87 19.93 4.82
CA ASN A 205 15.04 21.34 5.20
C ASN A 205 16.18 22.05 4.41
N GLY A 206 16.19 21.84 3.09
CA GLY A 206 17.16 22.41 2.16
C GLY A 206 18.55 21.76 2.18
N LYS A 207 18.78 20.74 2.99
CA LYS A 207 20.07 20.04 3.13
C LYS A 207 20.01 18.64 2.52
N GLU A 208 21.14 18.23 1.97
CA GLU A 208 21.36 16.85 1.55
C GLU A 208 21.67 15.96 2.77
N VAL A 209 20.98 14.84 2.87
CA VAL A 209 21.20 13.83 3.90
C VAL A 209 21.63 12.54 3.21
N ASN A 210 22.93 12.30 3.14
CA ASN A 210 23.50 11.07 2.60
C ASN A 210 23.30 9.91 3.59
N ILE A 211 22.76 8.78 3.12
CA ILE A 211 22.53 7.57 3.94
C ILE A 211 23.34 6.36 3.49
N THR A 212 24.23 6.51 2.54
CA THR A 212 24.99 5.40 1.94
C THR A 212 25.67 4.51 2.98
N ASN A 213 26.34 5.10 3.97
CA ASN A 213 26.99 4.32 5.04
C ASN A 213 25.99 3.54 5.89
N LYS A 214 24.84 4.15 6.22
CA LYS A 214 23.74 3.47 6.93
C LYS A 214 23.23 2.26 6.11
N VAL A 215 23.03 2.45 4.80
CA VAL A 215 22.60 1.37 3.89
C VAL A 215 23.59 0.21 3.92
N ILE A 216 24.89 0.47 3.81
CA ILE A 216 25.92 -0.56 3.85
C ILE A 216 25.89 -1.34 5.18
N GLU A 217 25.73 -0.63 6.31
CA GLU A 217 25.62 -1.27 7.64
C GLU A 217 24.36 -2.13 7.76
N VAL A 218 23.21 -1.63 7.31
CA VAL A 218 21.94 -2.36 7.29
C VAL A 218 22.05 -3.63 6.46
N VAL A 219 22.62 -3.54 5.24
CA VAL A 219 22.78 -4.68 4.33
C VAL A 219 23.68 -5.76 4.93
N LYS A 220 24.79 -5.36 5.57
CA LYS A 220 25.69 -6.30 6.27
C LYS A 220 25.00 -7.04 7.41
N ALA A 221 24.08 -6.37 8.11
CA ALA A 221 23.40 -6.93 9.27
C ALA A 221 22.11 -7.72 8.93
N LEU A 222 21.67 -7.71 7.66
CA LEU A 222 20.49 -8.45 7.19
C LEU A 222 20.89 -9.60 6.25
N PRO A 223 21.23 -10.77 6.77
CA PRO A 223 21.70 -11.92 5.97
C PRO A 223 20.62 -12.49 5.03
N SER A 224 19.34 -12.19 5.27
CA SER A 224 18.22 -12.62 4.43
C SER A 224 18.21 -11.96 3.05
N LEU A 225 18.90 -10.82 2.89
CA LEU A 225 18.90 -10.06 1.64
C LEU A 225 19.68 -10.81 0.54
N GLN A 226 19.00 -11.06 -0.55
CA GLN A 226 19.55 -11.65 -1.79
C GLN A 226 20.01 -10.54 -2.75
N SER A 227 19.20 -9.48 -2.90
CA SER A 227 19.52 -8.34 -3.77
C SER A 227 19.11 -7.02 -3.11
N VAL A 228 19.88 -5.97 -3.40
CA VAL A 228 19.68 -4.60 -2.93
C VAL A 228 19.61 -3.67 -4.13
N ILE A 229 18.46 -3.05 -4.32
CA ILE A 229 18.23 -2.13 -5.43
C ILE A 229 18.48 -0.71 -4.98
N ILE A 230 19.38 -0.01 -5.66
CA ILE A 230 19.69 1.39 -5.42
C ILE A 230 18.97 2.26 -6.45
N SER A 231 18.12 3.15 -5.95
CA SER A 231 17.50 4.24 -6.74
C SER A 231 18.07 5.57 -6.23
N PRO A 232 19.12 6.13 -6.87
CA PRO A 232 19.75 7.34 -6.38
C PRO A 232 18.81 8.54 -6.52
N LEU A 233 18.83 9.41 -5.53
CA LEU A 233 18.08 10.66 -5.50
C LEU A 233 18.99 11.90 -5.44
N LEU A 234 20.16 11.76 -4.82
CA LEU A 234 21.18 12.81 -4.71
C LEU A 234 22.28 12.67 -5.76
N ASP A 235 22.31 11.57 -6.51
CA ASP A 235 23.38 11.21 -7.46
C ASP A 235 24.78 11.19 -6.82
N VAL A 236 24.86 10.71 -5.57
CA VAL A 236 26.13 10.52 -4.89
C VAL A 236 26.89 9.38 -5.56
N ASN A 237 28.05 9.71 -6.10
CA ASN A 237 28.91 8.70 -6.73
C ASN A 237 29.48 7.76 -5.65
N THR A 238 28.80 6.64 -5.41
CA THR A 238 29.20 5.63 -4.43
C THR A 238 29.44 4.31 -5.14
N GLU A 239 30.64 3.76 -4.99
CA GLU A 239 30.95 2.40 -5.42
C GLU A 239 30.48 1.40 -4.33
N TYR A 240 29.52 0.57 -4.69
CA TYR A 240 29.08 -0.54 -3.85
C TYR A 240 29.87 -1.81 -4.23
N ASN A 241 30.84 -2.20 -3.39
CA ASN A 241 31.74 -3.33 -3.65
C ASN A 241 31.13 -4.72 -3.31
N ASP A 242 29.81 -4.87 -3.44
CA ASP A 242 29.10 -6.13 -3.22
C ASP A 242 28.17 -6.40 -4.42
N SER A 243 28.25 -7.58 -4.98
CA SER A 243 27.45 -8.01 -6.15
C SER A 243 25.94 -8.04 -5.89
N LYS A 244 25.50 -7.92 -4.65
CA LYS A 244 24.10 -7.81 -4.29
C LYS A 244 23.47 -6.47 -4.71
N PHE A 245 24.30 -5.42 -4.87
CA PHE A 245 23.81 -4.08 -5.23
C PHE A 245 23.57 -3.97 -6.73
N ILE A 246 22.37 -3.52 -7.09
CA ILE A 246 21.90 -3.39 -8.47
C ILE A 246 21.31 -1.99 -8.65
N GLN A 247 21.64 -1.30 -9.73
CA GLN A 247 21.04 -0.01 -10.05
C GLN A 247 19.59 -0.17 -10.54
N TYR A 248 18.71 0.68 -10.06
CA TYR A 248 17.31 0.66 -10.47
C TYR A 248 17.15 0.87 -11.99
N SER A 249 17.95 1.76 -12.59
CA SER A 249 17.96 2.00 -14.03
C SER A 249 18.27 0.74 -14.84
N ASP A 250 19.28 -0.03 -14.41
CA ASP A 250 19.69 -1.24 -15.12
C ASP A 250 18.60 -2.31 -15.10
N LEU A 251 17.82 -2.37 -14.00
CA LEU A 251 16.69 -3.28 -13.91
C LEU A 251 15.58 -2.91 -14.90
N GLN A 252 15.29 -1.62 -15.05
CA GLN A 252 14.26 -1.15 -15.96
C GLN A 252 14.59 -1.48 -17.44
N GLU A 253 15.86 -1.45 -17.81
CA GLU A 253 16.31 -1.83 -19.16
C GLU A 253 16.36 -3.34 -19.35
N LYS A 254 17.03 -4.05 -18.43
CA LYS A 254 17.30 -5.49 -18.55
C LYS A 254 16.05 -6.36 -18.44
N PHE A 255 15.09 -5.97 -17.63
CA PHE A 255 13.86 -6.74 -17.37
C PHE A 255 12.63 -6.12 -18.00
N PHE A 256 12.81 -5.23 -18.95
CA PHE A 256 11.72 -4.55 -19.64
C PHE A 256 10.65 -5.52 -20.15
N THR A 257 9.39 -5.22 -19.82
CA THR A 257 8.20 -5.88 -20.35
C THR A 257 7.01 -4.95 -20.20
N GLU A 258 6.04 -5.06 -21.08
CA GLU A 258 4.78 -4.30 -20.98
C GLU A 258 3.67 -5.11 -20.27
N ASN A 259 3.89 -6.40 -20.06
CA ASN A 259 2.89 -7.30 -19.50
C ASN A 259 3.12 -7.53 -18.01
N ILE A 260 2.10 -7.23 -17.20
CA ILE A 260 2.06 -7.60 -15.79
C ILE A 260 1.18 -8.83 -15.63
N VAL A 261 1.71 -9.86 -15.00
CA VAL A 261 0.94 -11.04 -14.60
C VAL A 261 0.57 -10.88 -13.14
N PHE A 262 -0.72 -10.73 -12.87
CA PHE A 262 -1.25 -10.57 -11.52
C PHE A 262 -1.58 -11.93 -10.90
N GLU A 263 -1.07 -12.15 -9.69
CA GLU A 263 -1.38 -13.34 -8.89
C GLU A 263 -2.78 -13.19 -8.28
N ALA A 264 -3.60 -14.23 -8.40
CA ALA A 264 -4.91 -14.26 -7.75
C ALA A 264 -4.73 -14.54 -6.26
N LEU A 265 -5.05 -13.56 -5.42
CA LEU A 265 -4.80 -13.60 -3.98
C LEU A 265 -6.12 -13.67 -3.21
N SER A 266 -6.14 -14.40 -2.10
CA SER A 266 -7.21 -14.32 -1.12
C SER A 266 -7.24 -12.92 -0.49
N LEU A 267 -8.40 -12.45 -0.06
CA LEU A 267 -8.50 -11.20 0.68
C LEU A 267 -7.85 -11.26 2.07
N ASP A 268 -7.54 -12.46 2.56
CA ASP A 268 -6.78 -12.68 3.79
C ASP A 268 -5.25 -12.71 3.57
N ASP A 269 -4.78 -12.72 2.33
CA ASP A 269 -3.34 -12.69 2.05
C ASP A 269 -2.75 -11.32 2.43
N PRO A 270 -1.62 -11.28 3.16
CA PRO A 270 -1.01 -10.04 3.59
C PRO A 270 -0.50 -9.22 2.40
N LEU A 271 -0.85 -7.93 2.34
CA LEU A 271 -0.36 -6.98 1.35
C LEU A 271 0.84 -6.19 1.85
N TYR A 272 0.77 -5.73 3.09
CA TYR A 272 1.70 -4.79 3.68
C TYR A 272 1.94 -5.07 5.15
N LEU A 273 3.20 -5.01 5.59
CA LEU A 273 3.58 -5.08 6.99
C LEU A 273 3.89 -3.68 7.51
N SER A 274 3.00 -3.17 8.37
CA SER A 274 3.24 -1.92 9.08
C SER A 274 4.01 -2.17 10.37
N LEU A 275 5.00 -1.33 10.61
CA LEU A 275 5.94 -1.46 11.72
C LEU A 275 5.50 -0.69 12.98
N ILE A 276 4.41 0.05 12.93
CA ILE A 276 3.85 0.80 14.07
C ILE A 276 3.56 -0.13 15.25
N HIS A 277 3.05 -1.31 14.97
CA HIS A 277 2.69 -2.31 16.00
C HIS A 277 3.89 -2.99 16.66
N ILE A 278 5.07 -2.86 16.07
CA ILE A 278 6.33 -3.43 16.58
C ILE A 278 7.03 -2.45 17.50
N SER A 279 6.92 -1.15 17.21
CA SER A 279 7.62 -0.08 17.91
C SER A 279 6.82 0.55 19.07
N GLU A 280 5.50 0.35 19.12
CA GLU A 280 4.62 0.92 20.17
C GLU A 280 3.74 -0.14 20.84
N PRO A 281 4.30 -1.06 21.63
CA PRO A 281 3.56 -2.20 22.19
C PRO A 281 2.44 -1.80 23.17
N THR A 282 2.49 -0.57 23.71
CA THR A 282 1.51 -0.08 24.70
C THR A 282 0.15 0.28 24.12
N ARG A 283 0.03 0.45 22.79
CA ARG A 283 -1.23 0.73 22.10
C ARG A 283 -1.82 -0.46 21.33
N GLN A 284 -1.18 -1.60 21.44
CA GLN A 284 -1.53 -2.81 20.66
C GLN A 284 -2.94 -3.36 20.93
N ALA A 285 -3.49 -3.09 22.12
CA ALA A 285 -4.82 -3.55 22.51
C ALA A 285 -5.97 -2.81 21.81
N GLU A 286 -5.74 -1.57 21.34
CA GLU A 286 -6.78 -0.70 20.80
C GLU A 286 -6.82 -0.66 19.26
N ILE A 287 -5.77 -1.14 18.58
CA ILE A 287 -5.61 -0.98 17.11
C ILE A 287 -5.50 -2.33 16.38
N SER A 288 -6.07 -3.38 16.91
CA SER A 288 -5.91 -4.74 16.34
C SER A 288 -6.73 -5.05 15.07
N TYR A 289 -7.06 -4.04 14.25
CA TYR A 289 -8.11 -4.24 13.23
C TYR A 289 -7.68 -4.43 11.80
N ALA A 290 -6.51 -4.08 11.43
CA ALA A 290 -6.28 -3.97 9.99
C ALA A 290 -4.93 -4.48 9.53
N VAL A 291 -4.10 -4.95 10.43
CA VAL A 291 -2.73 -5.29 10.05
C VAL A 291 -2.33 -6.60 10.66
N PHE A 292 -1.87 -7.51 9.83
CA PHE A 292 -1.22 -8.72 10.25
C PHE A 292 0.04 -8.35 11.03
N CYS A 293 -0.08 -8.29 12.34
CA CYS A 293 1.07 -8.15 13.21
C CYS A 293 1.72 -9.52 13.38
N LEU A 294 2.99 -9.61 13.06
CA LEU A 294 3.80 -10.73 13.52
C LEU A 294 3.84 -10.65 15.05
N LYS A 295 3.09 -11.52 15.74
CA LYS A 295 3.23 -11.66 17.18
C LYS A 295 4.61 -12.23 17.47
N LYS A 296 5.42 -11.54 18.25
CA LYS A 296 6.55 -12.16 18.92
C LYS A 296 6.03 -13.36 19.72
N LYS A 297 6.58 -14.53 19.44
CA LYS A 297 6.48 -15.68 20.34
C LYS A 297 7.33 -15.45 21.58
#